data_452d9336a2fc5617a0d71fd4c2e515cd
#
_entry.id   452d9336a2fc5617a0d71fd4c2e515cd
#
_cell.length_a   1.000
_cell.length_b   1.000
_cell.length_c   1.000
_cell.angle_alpha   90.00
_cell.angle_beta   90.00
_cell.angle_gamma   90.00
#
_symmetry.space_group_name_H-M   'P 1'
#
loop_
_entity.id
_entity.type
_entity.pdbx_description
1 polymer ?
#
loop_
_entity_poly.entity_id
_entity_poly.type
_entity_poly.pdbx_seq_one_letter_code
_entity_poly.pdbx_strand_id
1 'polypeptide(L)'
;ETYNKGGNPYDIVPSRDEIGHGTMVAGLIAGRGVDPRFIGAAPDCDLCIVKLRQASRSYLRDFGVTKENVIGYENVDILLAIKYILGEALRLIQPVVIYIPLGNNIGGHDGTAILERYIDDVSKRRGLVVVTSTGNEGNTDTHTTGTLSATGDTKTIELLASNSQKELIMQIWCNKPDKVALSITSPSGEVIKYIPAKLQEVETIKFVFEGTIMKIQYFIPEEISGDELIVIRMSNLREGIWQFKLIGEYIVDGNYNAWIPQRELLEGDTKFLNSNQYTTTMLPSTSQRILVAGFYNQNNNATVGASGRGNTRDGRVKPDV
;
A
#
# COMPACT_ATOMS: atom_id res chain seq x y z
N GLU A 1 8.26 -14.04 -32.67
CA GLU A 1 8.21 -14.52 -34.08
C GLU A 1 8.03 -13.35 -35.07
N THR A 2 7.14 -12.39 -34.80
CA THR A 2 6.84 -11.26 -35.70
C THR A 2 8.04 -10.35 -35.91
N TYR A 3 8.80 -10.08 -34.85
CA TYR A 3 10.01 -9.26 -34.93
C TYR A 3 11.10 -9.90 -35.80
N ASN A 4 11.27 -11.21 -35.66
CA ASN A 4 12.26 -11.97 -36.47
C ASN A 4 11.87 -12.07 -37.98
N LYS A 5 10.60 -11.81 -38.30
CA LYS A 5 10.10 -11.77 -39.67
C LYS A 5 10.01 -10.36 -40.27
N GLY A 6 10.55 -9.34 -39.58
CA GLY A 6 10.54 -7.94 -39.99
C GLY A 6 9.16 -7.25 -39.90
N GLY A 7 8.19 -7.86 -39.23
CA GLY A 7 6.87 -7.26 -38.95
C GLY A 7 6.92 -6.26 -37.80
N ASN A 8 5.96 -5.33 -37.76
CA ASN A 8 5.81 -4.43 -36.60
C ASN A 8 5.10 -5.17 -35.45
N PRO A 9 5.76 -5.36 -34.28
CA PRO A 9 5.16 -6.05 -33.14
C PRO A 9 3.88 -5.38 -32.61
N TYR A 10 3.72 -4.08 -32.82
CA TYR A 10 2.54 -3.32 -32.41
C TYR A 10 1.28 -3.61 -33.22
N ASP A 11 1.42 -4.25 -34.38
CA ASP A 11 0.26 -4.71 -35.17
C ASP A 11 -0.44 -5.91 -34.48
N ILE A 12 0.29 -6.63 -33.62
CA ILE A 12 -0.22 -7.78 -32.85
C ILE A 12 -0.55 -7.37 -31.41
N VAL A 13 0.36 -6.62 -30.77
CA VAL A 13 0.19 -6.12 -29.41
C VAL A 13 0.33 -4.60 -29.43
N PRO A 14 -0.79 -3.85 -29.52
CA PRO A 14 -0.74 -2.39 -29.68
C PRO A 14 -0.37 -1.65 -28.38
N SER A 15 -0.12 -2.36 -27.29
CA SER A 15 0.25 -1.77 -25.99
C SER A 15 1.67 -1.21 -26.03
N ARG A 16 1.81 0.02 -25.52
CA ARG A 16 3.11 0.71 -25.38
C ARG A 16 3.30 1.16 -23.94
N ASP A 17 4.56 1.24 -23.49
CA ASP A 17 4.89 1.88 -22.22
C ASP A 17 4.99 3.40 -22.45
N GLU A 18 3.99 4.12 -21.92
CA GLU A 18 3.90 5.58 -22.01
C GLU A 18 4.55 6.29 -20.83
N ILE A 19 4.88 5.54 -19.76
CA ILE A 19 5.39 6.07 -18.49
C ILE A 19 6.91 5.85 -18.39
N GLY A 20 7.41 4.75 -18.96
CA GLY A 20 8.81 4.36 -18.96
C GLY A 20 9.24 3.55 -17.74
N HIS A 21 8.45 3.49 -16.66
CA HIS A 21 8.82 2.76 -15.44
C HIS A 21 9.01 1.27 -15.68
N GLY A 22 8.07 0.60 -16.37
CA GLY A 22 8.18 -0.81 -16.70
C GLY A 22 9.37 -1.12 -17.59
N THR A 23 9.64 -0.26 -18.57
CA THR A 23 10.81 -0.38 -19.46
C THR A 23 12.14 -0.23 -18.69
N MET A 24 12.22 0.73 -17.79
CA MET A 24 13.38 0.92 -16.92
C MET A 24 13.64 -0.32 -16.06
N VAL A 25 12.59 -0.83 -15.42
CA VAL A 25 12.67 -2.03 -14.58
C VAL A 25 13.11 -3.25 -15.39
N ALA A 26 12.53 -3.48 -16.58
CA ALA A 26 12.94 -4.56 -17.46
C ALA A 26 14.41 -4.44 -17.90
N GLY A 27 14.88 -3.21 -18.13
CA GLY A 27 16.28 -2.93 -18.43
C GLY A 27 17.24 -3.28 -17.28
N LEU A 28 16.86 -2.97 -16.04
CA LEU A 28 17.63 -3.34 -14.85
C LEU A 28 17.69 -4.86 -14.63
N ILE A 29 16.66 -5.59 -15.02
CA ILE A 29 16.62 -7.05 -14.90
C ILE A 29 17.42 -7.72 -16.03
N ALA A 30 17.13 -7.37 -17.28
CA ALA A 30 17.57 -8.14 -18.46
C ALA A 30 18.20 -7.31 -19.58
N GLY A 31 18.67 -6.10 -19.28
CA GLY A 31 19.38 -5.28 -20.26
C GLY A 31 20.64 -5.98 -20.79
N ARG A 32 20.77 -6.10 -22.10
CA ARG A 32 21.89 -6.83 -22.75
C ARG A 32 23.19 -6.04 -22.85
N GLY A 33 23.26 -4.84 -22.26
CA GLY A 33 24.49 -4.04 -22.26
C GLY A 33 24.89 -3.50 -23.63
N VAL A 34 23.91 -3.07 -24.45
CA VAL A 34 24.19 -2.31 -25.69
C VAL A 34 25.06 -1.10 -25.35
N ASP A 35 24.76 -0.43 -24.25
CA ASP A 35 25.70 0.42 -23.52
C ASP A 35 26.27 -0.40 -22.35
N PRO A 36 27.60 -0.67 -22.31
CA PRO A 36 28.21 -1.51 -21.27
C PRO A 36 27.97 -1.02 -19.83
N ARG A 37 27.59 0.23 -19.65
CA ARG A 37 27.24 0.80 -18.32
C ARG A 37 25.90 0.32 -17.80
N PHE A 38 25.04 -0.23 -18.65
CA PHE A 38 23.65 -0.59 -18.35
C PHE A 38 23.36 -2.06 -18.69
N ILE A 39 24.17 -2.96 -18.16
CA ILE A 39 23.91 -4.39 -18.22
C ILE A 39 22.95 -4.79 -17.08
N GLY A 40 21.92 -5.56 -17.38
CA GLY A 40 20.97 -6.07 -16.40
C GLY A 40 21.55 -7.19 -15.54
N ALA A 41 20.86 -7.49 -14.43
CA ALA A 41 21.29 -8.55 -13.51
C ALA A 41 21.22 -9.96 -14.14
N ALA A 42 20.33 -10.18 -15.10
CA ALA A 42 20.11 -11.45 -15.80
C ALA A 42 19.95 -11.22 -17.31
N PRO A 43 21.02 -10.81 -18.03
CA PRO A 43 20.92 -10.36 -19.43
C PRO A 43 20.53 -11.47 -20.42
N ASP A 44 20.70 -12.73 -20.04
CA ASP A 44 20.38 -13.90 -20.87
C ASP A 44 19.03 -14.56 -20.53
N CYS A 45 18.23 -13.94 -19.63
CA CYS A 45 16.92 -14.50 -19.31
C CYS A 45 15.87 -14.19 -20.40
N ASP A 46 14.87 -15.06 -20.48
CA ASP A 46 13.65 -14.79 -21.24
C ASP A 46 12.73 -13.86 -20.43
N LEU A 47 12.10 -12.89 -21.10
CA LEU A 47 11.19 -11.94 -20.46
C LEU A 47 9.73 -12.27 -20.80
N CYS A 48 8.91 -12.36 -19.76
CA CYS A 48 7.45 -12.36 -19.86
C CYS A 48 6.92 -11.07 -19.22
N ILE A 49 6.53 -10.11 -20.03
CA ILE A 49 6.10 -8.79 -19.57
C ILE A 49 4.58 -8.68 -19.67
N VAL A 50 3.93 -8.31 -18.58
CA VAL A 50 2.50 -8.03 -18.53
C VAL A 50 2.29 -6.55 -18.27
N LYS A 51 1.71 -5.84 -19.23
CA LYS A 51 1.25 -4.47 -19.04
C LYS A 51 -0.12 -4.49 -18.37
N LEU A 52 -0.19 -3.95 -17.15
CA LEU A 52 -1.43 -3.82 -16.40
C LEU A 52 -2.32 -2.71 -17.00
N ARG A 53 -3.62 -2.88 -16.88
CA ARG A 53 -4.60 -1.84 -17.20
C ARG A 53 -4.60 -0.79 -16.09
N GLN A 54 -4.59 0.47 -16.45
CA GLN A 54 -4.74 1.55 -15.48
C GLN A 54 -6.14 1.50 -14.82
N ALA A 55 -6.16 1.70 -13.52
CA ALA A 55 -7.40 1.79 -12.76
C ALA A 55 -8.24 2.99 -13.22
N SER A 56 -9.56 2.81 -13.19
CA SER A 56 -10.49 3.89 -13.54
C SER A 56 -10.44 5.03 -12.51
N ARG A 57 -10.80 6.23 -12.93
CA ARG A 57 -10.89 7.38 -12.02
C ARG A 57 -11.92 7.17 -10.90
N SER A 58 -13.02 6.48 -11.19
CA SER A 58 -14.00 6.12 -10.16
C SER A 58 -13.38 5.20 -9.09
N TYR A 59 -12.64 4.17 -9.53
CA TYR A 59 -11.94 3.26 -8.61
C TYR A 59 -10.93 4.01 -7.71
N LEU A 60 -10.12 4.90 -8.27
CA LEU A 60 -9.16 5.69 -7.50
C LEU A 60 -9.87 6.59 -6.46
N ARG A 61 -11.01 7.19 -6.83
CA ARG A 61 -11.82 8.00 -5.91
C ARG A 61 -12.37 7.19 -4.73
N ASP A 62 -12.72 5.94 -4.94
CA ASP A 62 -13.17 5.05 -3.86
C ASP A 62 -12.08 4.85 -2.78
N PHE A 63 -10.82 5.09 -3.14
CA PHE A 63 -9.67 5.12 -2.23
C PHE A 63 -9.25 6.55 -1.83
N GLY A 64 -10.08 7.55 -2.03
CA GLY A 64 -9.80 8.94 -1.67
C GLY A 64 -8.74 9.63 -2.53
N VAL A 65 -8.45 9.10 -3.74
CA VAL A 65 -7.46 9.64 -4.65
C VAL A 65 -8.13 10.58 -5.63
N THR A 66 -7.98 11.89 -5.39
CA THR A 66 -8.52 12.96 -6.25
C THR A 66 -7.46 13.58 -7.16
N LYS A 67 -6.20 13.42 -6.81
CA LYS A 67 -5.05 13.96 -7.55
C LYS A 67 -5.12 13.59 -9.03
N GLU A 68 -4.99 14.58 -9.91
CA GLU A 68 -4.94 14.37 -11.34
C GLU A 68 -3.58 13.79 -11.79
N ASN A 69 -3.58 13.10 -12.92
CA ASN A 69 -2.36 12.54 -13.55
C ASN A 69 -1.61 11.49 -12.70
N VAL A 70 -2.27 10.89 -11.70
CA VAL A 70 -1.74 9.73 -11.00
C VAL A 70 -2.19 8.44 -11.68
N ILE A 71 -1.33 7.45 -11.60
CA ILE A 71 -1.57 6.13 -12.18
C ILE A 71 -1.66 5.14 -11.04
N GLY A 72 -2.74 4.37 -11.04
CA GLY A 72 -2.94 3.24 -10.15
C GLY A 72 -3.34 2.00 -10.93
N TYR A 73 -3.23 0.86 -10.30
CA TYR A 73 -3.59 -0.44 -10.85
C TYR A 73 -4.47 -1.20 -9.86
N GLU A 74 -5.36 -2.04 -10.38
CA GLU A 74 -6.22 -2.84 -9.53
C GLU A 74 -5.52 -4.15 -9.13
N ASN A 75 -5.70 -4.58 -7.87
CA ASN A 75 -5.13 -5.84 -7.39
C ASN A 75 -5.57 -7.04 -8.23
N VAL A 76 -6.78 -7.00 -8.78
CA VAL A 76 -7.31 -8.07 -9.66
C VAL A 76 -6.45 -8.23 -10.92
N ASP A 77 -6.01 -7.13 -11.51
CA ASP A 77 -5.16 -7.18 -12.72
C ASP A 77 -3.77 -7.77 -12.37
N ILE A 78 -3.25 -7.51 -11.17
CA ILE A 78 -2.00 -8.13 -10.69
C ILE A 78 -2.17 -9.63 -10.47
N LEU A 79 -3.29 -10.07 -9.87
CA LEU A 79 -3.61 -11.48 -9.70
C LEU A 79 -3.69 -12.22 -11.04
N LEU A 80 -4.34 -11.60 -12.03
CA LEU A 80 -4.46 -12.14 -13.39
C LEU A 80 -3.10 -12.18 -14.10
N ALA A 81 -2.26 -11.17 -13.90
CA ALA A 81 -0.90 -11.14 -14.44
C ALA A 81 -0.05 -12.29 -13.89
N ILE A 82 -0.07 -12.50 -12.57
CA ILE A 82 0.63 -13.64 -11.93
C ILE A 82 0.12 -14.96 -12.51
N LYS A 83 -1.20 -15.13 -12.61
CA LYS A 83 -1.81 -16.34 -13.19
C LYS A 83 -1.36 -16.58 -14.63
N TYR A 84 -1.30 -15.54 -15.45
CA TYR A 84 -0.83 -15.62 -16.84
C TYR A 84 0.64 -16.04 -16.90
N ILE A 85 1.52 -15.39 -16.15
CA ILE A 85 2.96 -15.71 -16.13
C ILE A 85 3.19 -17.15 -15.68
N LEU A 86 2.45 -17.64 -14.68
CA LEU A 86 2.53 -19.02 -14.24
C LEU A 86 2.08 -20.01 -15.33
N GLY A 87 1.04 -19.66 -16.10
CA GLY A 87 0.60 -20.45 -17.24
C GLY A 87 1.68 -20.59 -18.31
N GLU A 88 2.35 -19.49 -18.65
CA GLU A 88 3.46 -19.48 -19.60
C GLU A 88 4.68 -20.26 -19.11
N ALA A 89 5.07 -20.09 -17.84
CA ALA A 89 6.17 -20.84 -17.24
C ALA A 89 5.92 -22.36 -17.27
N LEU A 90 4.68 -22.78 -16.98
CA LEU A 90 4.28 -24.21 -17.09
C LEU A 90 4.31 -24.70 -18.55
N ARG A 91 3.83 -23.90 -19.50
CA ARG A 91 3.86 -24.23 -20.92
C ARG A 91 5.28 -24.43 -21.45
N LEU A 92 6.21 -23.59 -20.97
CA LEU A 92 7.62 -23.62 -21.36
C LEU A 92 8.47 -24.59 -20.53
N ILE A 93 7.92 -25.13 -19.45
CA ILE A 93 8.63 -26.01 -18.48
C ILE A 93 9.89 -25.28 -17.94
N GLN A 94 9.75 -24.00 -17.61
CA GLN A 94 10.86 -23.18 -17.11
C GLN A 94 10.59 -22.68 -15.70
N PRO A 95 11.63 -22.51 -14.86
CA PRO A 95 11.52 -21.77 -13.62
C PRO A 95 11.24 -20.30 -13.93
N VAL A 96 10.55 -19.61 -13.02
CA VAL A 96 10.17 -18.20 -13.18
C VAL A 96 10.44 -17.39 -11.93
N VAL A 97 10.96 -16.18 -12.13
CA VAL A 97 11.02 -15.13 -11.11
C VAL A 97 10.01 -14.06 -11.51
N ILE A 98 9.03 -13.81 -10.67
CA ILE A 98 8.02 -12.77 -10.88
C ILE A 98 8.45 -11.54 -10.06
N TYR A 99 8.71 -10.43 -10.73
CA TYR A 99 8.96 -9.15 -10.07
C TYR A 99 7.74 -8.25 -10.14
N ILE A 100 7.30 -7.74 -8.98
CA ILE A 100 6.14 -6.86 -8.84
C ILE A 100 6.66 -5.51 -8.34
N PRO A 101 6.92 -4.53 -9.25
CA PRO A 101 7.45 -3.21 -8.89
C PRO A 101 6.32 -2.22 -8.52
N LEU A 102 5.35 -2.68 -7.76
CA LEU A 102 4.15 -1.91 -7.41
C LEU A 102 3.82 -2.15 -5.93
N GLY A 103 3.28 -1.13 -5.29
CA GLY A 103 2.86 -1.24 -3.91
C GLY A 103 1.76 -0.24 -3.54
N ASN A 104 1.12 -0.46 -2.39
CA ASN A 104 0.18 0.47 -1.78
C ASN A 104 0.23 0.39 -0.25
N ASN A 105 -0.29 1.45 0.42
CA ASN A 105 -0.35 1.55 1.87
C ASN A 105 -1.67 1.07 2.48
N ILE A 106 -2.68 0.75 1.67
CA ILE A 106 -4.01 0.44 2.19
C ILE A 106 -4.13 -1.07 2.40
N GLY A 107 -4.17 -1.48 3.66
CA GLY A 107 -4.24 -2.89 4.08
C GLY A 107 -3.64 -3.13 5.45
N GLY A 108 -3.63 -4.40 5.89
CA GLY A 108 -3.22 -4.79 7.24
C GLY A 108 -1.72 -4.80 7.52
N HIS A 109 -0.87 -4.75 6.50
CA HIS A 109 0.60 -4.86 6.60
C HIS A 109 1.09 -6.07 7.41
N ASP A 110 0.36 -7.19 7.32
CA ASP A 110 0.58 -8.43 8.06
C ASP A 110 0.57 -9.68 7.16
N GLY A 111 0.48 -9.50 5.85
CA GLY A 111 0.43 -10.60 4.89
C GLY A 111 -0.96 -11.21 4.69
N THR A 112 -2.01 -10.62 5.27
CA THR A 112 -3.38 -11.17 5.19
C THR A 112 -4.19 -10.66 3.99
N ALA A 113 -3.74 -9.61 3.30
CA ALA A 113 -4.43 -9.10 2.13
C ALA A 113 -4.57 -10.17 1.02
N ILE A 114 -5.66 -10.11 0.25
CA ILE A 114 -5.98 -11.14 -0.75
C ILE A 114 -4.82 -11.37 -1.74
N LEU A 115 -4.19 -10.28 -2.22
CA LEU A 115 -3.03 -10.39 -3.12
C LEU A 115 -1.86 -11.10 -2.43
N GLU A 116 -1.58 -10.80 -1.18
CA GLU A 116 -0.49 -11.39 -0.41
C GLU A 116 -0.71 -12.88 -0.17
N ARG A 117 -1.92 -13.26 0.22
CA ARG A 117 -2.30 -14.68 0.37
C ARG A 117 -2.19 -15.47 -0.93
N TYR A 118 -2.57 -14.85 -2.05
CA TYR A 118 -2.41 -15.48 -3.36
C TYR A 118 -0.93 -15.66 -3.71
N ILE A 119 -0.09 -14.65 -3.47
CA ILE A 119 1.36 -14.75 -3.65
C ILE A 119 1.93 -15.88 -2.77
N ASP A 120 1.53 -15.96 -1.51
CA ASP A 120 1.97 -17.00 -0.59
C ASP A 120 1.57 -18.40 -1.06
N ASP A 121 0.38 -18.54 -1.63
CA ASP A 121 -0.10 -19.84 -2.14
C ASP A 121 0.68 -20.27 -3.39
N VAL A 122 0.83 -19.38 -4.37
CA VAL A 122 1.56 -19.73 -5.60
C VAL A 122 3.04 -19.96 -5.34
N SER A 123 3.65 -19.25 -4.38
CA SER A 123 5.06 -19.37 -4.01
C SER A 123 5.42 -20.70 -3.30
N LYS A 124 4.44 -21.55 -3.01
CA LYS A 124 4.68 -22.94 -2.57
C LYS A 124 5.21 -23.83 -3.70
N ARG A 125 5.07 -23.40 -4.95
CA ARG A 125 5.46 -24.19 -6.13
C ARG A 125 6.98 -24.17 -6.31
N ARG A 126 7.56 -25.32 -6.64
CA ARG A 126 8.99 -25.40 -7.00
C ARG A 126 9.25 -24.64 -8.31
N GLY A 127 10.38 -23.94 -8.37
CA GLY A 127 10.79 -23.16 -9.55
C GLY A 127 10.10 -21.81 -9.69
N LEU A 128 9.37 -21.36 -8.66
CA LEU A 128 8.80 -20.02 -8.60
C LEU A 128 9.37 -19.21 -7.45
N VAL A 129 9.78 -17.99 -7.75
CA VAL A 129 10.12 -16.96 -6.74
C VAL A 129 9.35 -15.69 -7.09
N VAL A 130 8.72 -15.07 -6.11
CA VAL A 130 8.11 -13.74 -6.26
C VAL A 130 8.95 -12.73 -5.51
N VAL A 131 9.24 -11.62 -6.16
CA VAL A 131 10.13 -10.55 -5.64
C VAL A 131 9.38 -9.23 -5.72
N THR A 132 9.60 -8.37 -4.74
CA THR A 132 9.15 -6.98 -4.74
C THR A 132 10.15 -6.08 -4.02
N SER A 133 9.92 -4.78 -4.02
CA SER A 133 10.67 -3.81 -3.21
C SER A 133 9.88 -3.39 -1.98
N THR A 134 10.53 -2.71 -1.02
CA THR A 134 9.88 -2.13 0.17
C THR A 134 8.91 -1.01 -0.15
N GLY A 135 8.95 -0.44 -1.36
CA GLY A 135 8.28 0.82 -1.69
C GLY A 135 9.02 2.05 -1.17
N ASN A 136 8.43 3.23 -1.34
CA ASN A 136 9.08 4.52 -1.16
C ASN A 136 8.56 5.31 0.05
N GLU A 137 7.94 4.64 1.03
CA GLU A 137 7.22 5.30 2.12
C GLU A 137 8.02 5.46 3.42
N GLY A 138 9.31 5.17 3.44
CA GLY A 138 10.15 5.20 4.64
C GLY A 138 10.27 6.58 5.32
N ASN A 139 9.98 7.68 4.63
CA ASN A 139 10.09 9.04 5.15
C ASN A 139 8.97 9.98 4.64
N THR A 140 7.80 9.44 4.39
CA THR A 140 6.69 10.19 3.77
C THR A 140 5.61 10.65 4.75
N ASP A 141 5.74 10.29 6.03
CA ASP A 141 4.78 10.60 7.10
C ASP A 141 3.35 10.09 6.84
N THR A 142 3.22 8.98 6.11
CA THR A 142 1.94 8.34 5.76
C THR A 142 1.53 7.21 6.71
N HIS A 143 2.35 6.93 7.72
CA HIS A 143 2.12 5.93 8.77
C HIS A 143 2.31 6.53 10.16
N THR A 144 1.47 6.11 11.10
CA THR A 144 1.64 6.37 12.54
C THR A 144 1.23 5.14 13.35
N THR A 145 1.78 5.02 14.55
CA THR A 145 1.52 3.91 15.47
C THR A 145 1.58 4.37 16.92
N GLY A 146 1.03 3.57 17.81
CA GLY A 146 1.11 3.79 19.24
C GLY A 146 0.49 2.64 20.03
N THR A 147 0.41 2.82 21.34
CA THR A 147 -0.10 1.79 22.26
C THR A 147 -1.05 2.41 23.26
N LEU A 148 -2.24 1.84 23.40
CA LEU A 148 -3.18 2.07 24.49
C LEU A 148 -2.78 1.16 25.66
N SER A 149 -2.53 1.72 26.84
CA SER A 149 -1.96 0.98 27.96
C SER A 149 -2.99 0.12 28.70
N ALA A 150 -4.26 0.50 28.65
CA ALA A 150 -5.37 -0.20 29.33
C ALA A 150 -6.73 0.25 28.81
N THR A 151 -7.76 -0.47 29.19
CA THR A 151 -9.15 -0.02 29.01
C THR A 151 -9.37 1.34 29.68
N GLY A 152 -9.97 2.28 28.97
CA GLY A 152 -10.16 3.69 29.36
C GLY A 152 -8.99 4.61 28.97
N ASP A 153 -7.83 4.09 28.54
CA ASP A 153 -6.74 4.90 28.01
C ASP A 153 -7.12 5.52 26.66
N THR A 154 -6.48 6.64 26.34
CA THR A 154 -6.73 7.37 25.09
C THR A 154 -5.43 7.78 24.41
N LYS A 155 -5.40 7.70 23.08
CA LYS A 155 -4.31 8.21 22.24
C LYS A 155 -4.88 9.04 21.12
N THR A 156 -4.16 10.07 20.72
CA THR A 156 -4.61 10.96 19.64
C THR A 156 -3.68 10.82 18.43
N ILE A 157 -4.27 10.56 17.29
CA ILE A 157 -3.63 10.63 15.97
C ILE A 157 -3.90 12.01 15.41
N GLU A 158 -2.88 12.74 15.00
CA GLU A 158 -2.98 14.05 14.38
C GLU A 158 -2.66 13.97 12.89
N LEU A 159 -3.63 14.38 12.08
CA LEU A 159 -3.55 14.42 10.63
C LEU A 159 -3.56 15.86 10.16
N LEU A 160 -2.49 16.30 9.52
CA LEU A 160 -2.47 17.55 8.77
C LEU A 160 -3.10 17.33 7.39
N ALA A 161 -4.21 17.96 7.12
CA ALA A 161 -4.84 17.98 5.81
C ALA A 161 -4.43 19.23 5.03
N SER A 162 -3.93 19.05 3.82
CA SER A 162 -3.64 20.15 2.90
C SER A 162 -4.92 20.73 2.30
N ASN A 163 -4.91 22.00 1.93
CA ASN A 163 -6.05 22.65 1.27
C ASN A 163 -6.43 21.98 -0.07
N SER A 164 -5.49 21.38 -0.76
CA SER A 164 -5.76 20.64 -2.01
C SER A 164 -6.36 19.25 -1.80
N GLN A 165 -6.16 18.62 -0.63
CA GLN A 165 -6.69 17.29 -0.33
C GLN A 165 -8.19 17.36 0.00
N LYS A 166 -9.03 16.99 -0.95
CA LYS A 166 -10.50 17.07 -0.77
C LYS A 166 -11.15 15.77 -0.35
N GLU A 167 -10.53 14.66 -0.70
CA GLU A 167 -10.98 13.32 -0.30
C GLU A 167 -9.80 12.54 0.26
N LEU A 168 -10.02 11.76 1.30
CA LEU A 168 -8.99 10.93 1.91
C LEU A 168 -9.60 9.67 2.52
N ILE A 169 -8.87 8.57 2.44
CA ILE A 169 -9.14 7.38 3.23
C ILE A 169 -8.04 7.22 4.28
N MET A 170 -8.45 6.86 5.49
CA MET A 170 -7.53 6.44 6.56
C MET A 170 -7.98 5.10 7.08
N GLN A 171 -7.04 4.19 7.31
CA GLN A 171 -7.27 2.91 7.99
C GLN A 171 -6.53 2.90 9.31
N ILE A 172 -7.22 2.48 10.37
CA ILE A 172 -6.64 2.25 11.70
C ILE A 172 -6.84 0.78 12.01
N TRP A 173 -5.75 0.08 12.31
CA TRP A 173 -5.73 -1.33 12.64
C TRP A 173 -5.32 -1.48 14.10
N CYS A 174 -6.18 -2.08 14.92
CA CYS A 174 -5.91 -2.39 16.33
C CYS A 174 -5.78 -3.91 16.49
N ASN A 175 -4.76 -4.34 17.21
CA ASN A 175 -4.50 -5.77 17.38
C ASN A 175 -5.64 -6.44 18.16
N LYS A 176 -6.01 -7.65 17.75
CA LYS A 176 -7.01 -8.47 18.48
C LYS A 176 -6.47 -8.85 19.85
N PRO A 177 -7.33 -9.00 20.87
CA PRO A 177 -8.79 -8.89 20.84
C PRO A 177 -9.32 -7.49 21.21
N ASP A 178 -8.52 -6.45 20.97
CA ASP A 178 -8.83 -5.09 21.41
C ASP A 178 -10.10 -4.53 20.74
N LYS A 179 -10.73 -3.59 21.43
CA LYS A 179 -11.87 -2.84 20.94
C LYS A 179 -11.69 -1.36 21.26
N VAL A 180 -11.71 -0.54 20.21
CA VAL A 180 -11.34 0.87 20.27
C VAL A 180 -12.44 1.74 19.64
N ALA A 181 -12.97 2.68 20.41
CA ALA A 181 -13.89 3.71 19.91
C ALA A 181 -13.11 4.96 19.48
N LEU A 182 -13.78 5.87 18.78
CA LEU A 182 -13.22 7.13 18.30
C LEU A 182 -13.89 8.36 18.91
N SER A 183 -13.11 9.43 19.03
CA SER A 183 -13.59 10.80 19.13
C SER A 183 -12.83 11.63 18.08
N ILE A 184 -13.49 12.58 17.43
CA ILE A 184 -12.88 13.37 16.37
C ILE A 184 -13.04 14.85 16.67
N THR A 185 -11.92 15.60 16.57
CA THR A 185 -11.90 17.06 16.68
C THR A 185 -11.48 17.64 15.34
N SER A 186 -12.25 18.59 14.84
CA SER A 186 -11.99 19.30 13.60
C SER A 186 -10.97 20.44 13.80
N PRO A 187 -10.40 21.01 12.73
CA PRO A 187 -9.49 22.15 12.83
C PRO A 187 -10.09 23.39 13.48
N SER A 188 -11.41 23.60 13.40
CA SER A 188 -12.09 24.71 14.10
C SER A 188 -12.43 24.43 15.56
N GLY A 189 -12.20 23.19 16.02
CA GLY A 189 -12.49 22.77 17.39
C GLY A 189 -13.89 22.16 17.56
N GLU A 190 -14.64 21.86 16.50
CA GLU A 190 -15.88 21.06 16.59
C GLU A 190 -15.53 19.63 17.02
N VAL A 191 -16.21 19.11 18.03
CA VAL A 191 -15.90 17.81 18.65
C VAL A 191 -17.05 16.82 18.55
N ILE A 192 -16.79 15.71 17.92
CA ILE A 192 -17.63 14.50 18.03
C ILE A 192 -17.06 13.65 19.17
N LYS A 193 -17.72 13.69 20.31
CA LYS A 193 -17.17 13.17 21.57
C LYS A 193 -16.95 11.67 21.60
N TYR A 194 -17.84 10.91 20.96
CA TYR A 194 -17.81 9.47 21.04
C TYR A 194 -18.50 8.81 19.87
N ILE A 195 -17.78 7.94 19.17
CA ILE A 195 -18.24 7.11 18.06
C ILE A 195 -17.94 5.68 18.47
N PRO A 196 -18.96 4.92 18.91
CA PRO A 196 -18.76 3.58 19.43
C PRO A 196 -18.33 2.60 18.33
N ALA A 197 -17.53 1.61 18.72
CA ALA A 197 -17.18 0.50 17.85
C ALA A 197 -18.39 -0.40 17.60
N LYS A 198 -19.11 -0.18 16.52
CA LYS A 198 -20.30 -0.94 16.11
C LYS A 198 -20.03 -1.73 14.84
N LEU A 199 -20.31 -3.02 14.89
CA LEU A 199 -20.15 -3.92 13.76
C LEU A 199 -21.10 -3.57 12.61
N GLN A 200 -20.55 -3.48 11.38
CA GLN A 200 -21.27 -3.36 10.10
C GLN A 200 -22.14 -2.10 9.91
N GLU A 201 -22.17 -1.17 10.85
CA GLU A 201 -22.81 0.13 10.64
C GLU A 201 -21.81 1.13 10.04
N VAL A 202 -22.27 1.91 9.06
CA VAL A 202 -21.52 3.07 8.56
C VAL A 202 -22.06 4.31 9.24
N GLU A 203 -21.29 4.88 10.15
CA GLU A 203 -21.63 6.14 10.78
C GLU A 203 -21.23 7.31 9.86
N THR A 204 -22.18 8.18 9.55
CA THR A 204 -21.92 9.36 8.73
C THR A 204 -21.98 10.62 9.59
N ILE A 205 -20.88 11.32 9.66
CA ILE A 205 -20.71 12.53 10.46
C ILE A 205 -20.47 13.70 9.52
N LYS A 206 -21.16 14.81 9.78
CA LYS A 206 -20.96 16.07 9.07
C LYS A 206 -20.49 17.13 10.06
N PHE A 207 -19.28 17.64 9.84
CA PHE A 207 -18.75 18.78 10.55
C PHE A 207 -19.36 20.05 9.97
N VAL A 208 -20.03 20.83 10.82
CA VAL A 208 -20.86 21.95 10.36
C VAL A 208 -20.00 23.11 9.87
N PHE A 209 -18.92 23.43 10.60
CA PHE A 209 -18.07 24.58 10.28
C PHE A 209 -17.16 24.32 9.08
N GLU A 210 -16.64 23.10 8.95
CA GLU A 210 -15.77 22.71 7.83
C GLU A 210 -16.56 22.26 6.60
N GLY A 211 -17.76 21.80 6.76
CA GLY A 211 -18.53 21.14 5.72
C GLY A 211 -17.97 19.76 5.34
N THR A 212 -17.01 19.25 6.07
CA THR A 212 -16.39 17.93 5.85
C THR A 212 -17.37 16.85 6.27
N ILE A 213 -17.47 15.80 5.44
CA ILE A 213 -18.27 14.61 5.72
C ILE A 213 -17.31 13.44 5.93
N MET A 214 -17.48 12.73 7.04
CA MET A 214 -16.74 11.52 7.34
C MET A 214 -17.69 10.32 7.43
N LYS A 215 -17.34 9.24 6.71
CA LYS A 215 -18.00 7.94 6.85
C LYS A 215 -17.04 7.01 7.57
N ILE A 216 -17.46 6.52 8.73
CA ILE A 216 -16.68 5.67 9.61
C ILE A 216 -17.31 4.29 9.64
N GLN A 217 -16.51 3.28 9.37
CA GLN A 217 -16.94 1.89 9.37
C GLN A 217 -15.97 1.04 10.19
N TYR A 218 -16.53 0.23 11.08
CA TYR A 218 -15.81 -0.71 11.90
C TYR A 218 -15.97 -2.13 11.37
N PHE A 219 -14.86 -2.86 11.34
CA PHE A 219 -14.81 -4.29 11.10
C PHE A 219 -14.24 -4.94 12.36
N ILE A 220 -15.07 -5.68 13.12
CA ILE A 220 -14.74 -6.27 14.41
C ILE A 220 -15.39 -7.66 14.51
N PRO A 221 -14.65 -8.75 14.34
CA PRO A 221 -13.29 -8.79 13.81
C PRO A 221 -13.27 -8.49 12.30
N GLU A 222 -12.13 -8.02 11.79
CA GLU A 222 -11.86 -8.06 10.37
C GLU A 222 -11.77 -9.53 9.92
N GLU A 223 -12.38 -9.88 8.81
CA GLU A 223 -12.69 -11.28 8.44
C GLU A 223 -11.46 -12.19 8.31
N ILE A 224 -10.31 -11.63 7.96
CA ILE A 224 -9.12 -12.42 7.63
C ILE A 224 -8.09 -12.39 8.78
N SER A 225 -7.75 -11.20 9.28
CA SER A 225 -6.78 -11.03 10.35
C SER A 225 -7.36 -11.33 11.72
N GLY A 226 -8.65 -11.07 11.90
CA GLY A 226 -9.33 -11.12 13.18
C GLY A 226 -9.12 -9.86 14.05
N ASP A 227 -8.41 -8.87 13.54
CA ASP A 227 -8.15 -7.61 14.20
C ASP A 227 -9.35 -6.66 14.11
N GLU A 228 -9.30 -5.52 14.80
CA GLU A 228 -10.21 -4.43 14.56
C GLU A 228 -9.65 -3.53 13.46
N LEU A 229 -10.45 -3.29 12.43
CA LEU A 229 -10.18 -2.31 11.39
C LEU A 229 -11.20 -1.19 11.43
N ILE A 230 -10.72 0.03 11.54
CA ILE A 230 -11.53 1.26 11.42
C ILE A 230 -11.19 1.94 10.10
N VAL A 231 -12.18 2.06 9.22
CA VAL A 231 -12.03 2.75 7.93
C VAL A 231 -12.74 4.08 8.02
N ILE A 232 -12.00 5.16 7.79
CA ILE A 232 -12.52 6.53 7.79
C ILE A 232 -12.38 7.09 6.37
N ARG A 233 -13.51 7.34 5.72
CA ARG A 233 -13.58 8.00 4.41
C ARG A 233 -13.99 9.44 4.60
N MET A 234 -13.15 10.38 4.16
CA MET A 234 -13.34 11.80 4.32
C MET A 234 -13.64 12.43 2.97
N SER A 235 -14.69 13.23 2.90
CA SER A 235 -15.10 13.97 1.69
C SER A 235 -15.26 15.44 2.02
N ASN A 236 -14.95 16.30 1.06
CA ASN A 236 -14.88 17.75 1.25
C ASN A 236 -13.98 18.11 2.45
N LEU A 237 -12.83 17.46 2.52
CA LEU A 237 -11.89 17.61 3.63
C LEU A 237 -11.35 19.05 3.68
N ARG A 238 -11.49 19.68 4.83
CA ARG A 238 -11.00 21.04 5.09
C ARG A 238 -9.55 20.98 5.56
N GLU A 239 -8.76 21.93 5.13
CA GLU A 239 -7.37 22.10 5.57
C GLU A 239 -7.26 22.30 7.09
N GLY A 240 -6.16 21.86 7.65
CA GLY A 240 -5.83 22.03 9.07
C GLY A 240 -5.54 20.71 9.77
N ILE A 241 -5.42 20.77 11.08
CA ILE A 241 -5.08 19.64 11.91
C ILE A 241 -6.38 18.97 12.40
N TRP A 242 -6.58 17.73 11.97
CA TRP A 242 -7.64 16.86 12.44
C TRP A 242 -7.09 15.93 13.52
N GLN A 243 -7.82 15.80 14.63
CA GLN A 243 -7.43 14.93 15.72
C GLN A 243 -8.41 13.75 15.83
N PHE A 244 -7.86 12.55 15.73
CA PHE A 244 -8.60 11.30 15.90
C PHE A 244 -8.15 10.67 17.22
N LYS A 245 -8.98 10.83 18.26
CA LYS A 245 -8.70 10.25 19.57
C LYS A 245 -9.24 8.84 19.63
N LEU A 246 -8.36 7.89 19.82
CA LEU A 246 -8.66 6.50 20.11
C LEU A 246 -9.04 6.36 21.58
N ILE A 247 -10.08 5.59 21.88
CA ILE A 247 -10.59 5.35 23.23
C ILE A 247 -10.66 3.83 23.44
N GLY A 248 -9.84 3.30 24.31
CA GLY A 248 -9.80 1.87 24.61
C GLY A 248 -11.05 1.39 25.33
N GLU A 249 -11.97 0.73 24.64
CA GLU A 249 -13.16 0.12 25.27
C GLU A 249 -12.83 -1.22 25.94
N TYR A 250 -11.98 -2.02 25.30
CA TYR A 250 -11.43 -3.26 25.82
C TYR A 250 -10.03 -3.41 25.26
N ILE A 251 -9.01 -3.42 26.12
CA ILE A 251 -7.60 -3.43 25.73
C ILE A 251 -6.89 -4.57 26.41
N VAL A 252 -6.22 -5.40 25.59
CA VAL A 252 -5.35 -6.51 26.00
C VAL A 252 -3.95 -6.33 25.43
N ASP A 253 -3.81 -6.08 24.12
CA ASP A 253 -2.54 -5.81 23.44
C ASP A 253 -2.24 -4.30 23.40
N GLY A 254 -3.19 -3.50 22.99
CA GLY A 254 -3.13 -2.04 22.94
C GLY A 254 -2.49 -1.47 21.68
N ASN A 255 -1.77 -2.25 20.89
CA ASN A 255 -1.05 -1.74 19.74
C ASN A 255 -2.00 -1.38 18.59
N TYR A 256 -1.79 -0.20 18.03
CA TYR A 256 -2.49 0.24 16.83
C TYR A 256 -1.52 0.81 15.80
N ASN A 257 -1.92 0.72 14.55
CA ASN A 257 -1.25 1.35 13.42
C ASN A 257 -2.28 2.05 12.54
N ALA A 258 -1.90 3.17 11.94
CA ALA A 258 -2.76 3.89 11.01
C ALA A 258 -2.00 4.27 9.74
N TRP A 259 -2.66 4.10 8.60
CA TRP A 259 -2.13 4.45 7.29
C TRP A 259 -3.10 5.34 6.52
N ILE A 260 -2.54 6.25 5.74
CA ILE A 260 -3.18 6.96 4.65
C ILE A 260 -2.54 6.50 3.32
N PRO A 261 -3.13 6.79 2.15
CA PRO A 261 -2.55 6.42 0.87
C PRO A 261 -1.10 6.89 0.75
N GLN A 262 -0.32 6.20 -0.09
CA GLN A 262 1.08 6.54 -0.34
C GLN A 262 1.23 7.98 -0.85
N ARG A 263 2.39 8.57 -0.57
CA ARG A 263 2.71 9.99 -0.85
C ARG A 263 2.38 10.43 -2.28
N GLU A 264 2.60 9.56 -3.26
CA GLU A 264 2.36 9.88 -4.67
C GLU A 264 0.88 10.17 -4.97
N LEU A 265 -0.04 9.56 -4.22
CA LEU A 265 -1.49 9.69 -4.40
C LEU A 265 -2.09 10.84 -3.59
N LEU A 266 -1.33 11.40 -2.63
CA LEU A 266 -1.78 12.50 -1.79
C LEU A 266 -1.52 13.86 -2.43
N GLU A 267 -2.35 14.83 -2.06
CA GLU A 267 -2.20 16.20 -2.50
C GLU A 267 -1.58 17.09 -1.40
N GLY A 268 -0.78 18.06 -1.84
CA GLY A 268 -0.13 19.01 -0.94
C GLY A 268 0.74 18.33 0.11
N ASP A 269 0.77 18.86 1.33
CA ASP A 269 1.53 18.34 2.48
C ASP A 269 0.63 17.56 3.47
N THR A 270 -0.30 16.74 2.95
CA THR A 270 -1.16 15.90 3.79
C THR A 270 -0.34 14.78 4.41
N LYS A 271 -0.33 14.67 5.76
CA LYS A 271 0.51 13.72 6.50
C LYS A 271 0.10 13.57 7.95
N PHE A 272 0.60 12.54 8.63
CA PHE A 272 0.54 12.47 10.10
C PHE A 272 1.61 13.38 10.73
N LEU A 273 1.26 14.10 11.79
CA LEU A 273 2.21 14.96 12.51
C LEU A 273 3.13 14.16 13.43
N ASN A 274 2.63 13.05 13.99
CA ASN A 274 3.40 12.11 14.80
C ASN A 274 3.60 10.81 14.00
N SER A 275 4.32 10.90 12.89
CA SER A 275 4.58 9.77 11.99
C SER A 275 5.58 8.78 12.58
N ASN A 276 5.55 7.54 12.07
CA ASN A 276 6.53 6.51 12.39
C ASN A 276 7.12 5.96 11.09
N GLN A 277 8.44 5.88 11.02
CA GLN A 277 9.18 5.43 9.85
C GLN A 277 9.28 3.90 9.71
N TYR A 278 8.92 3.15 10.77
CA TYR A 278 8.87 1.69 10.73
C TYR A 278 7.49 1.21 10.32
N THR A 279 7.39 -0.05 9.86
CA THR A 279 6.16 -0.65 9.32
C THR A 279 5.63 0.12 8.11
N THR A 280 6.55 0.67 7.31
CA THR A 280 6.28 1.44 6.10
C THR A 280 6.58 0.66 4.81
N THR A 281 6.86 -0.64 4.91
CA THR A 281 6.92 -1.51 3.73
C THR A 281 5.53 -1.63 3.13
N MET A 282 5.42 -1.32 1.83
CA MET A 282 4.13 -1.29 1.12
C MET A 282 3.65 -2.72 0.79
N LEU A 283 2.34 -2.94 0.76
CA LEU A 283 1.80 -4.20 0.23
C LEU A 283 2.17 -4.34 -1.27
N PRO A 284 2.53 -5.53 -1.78
CA PRO A 284 2.47 -6.84 -1.11
C PRO A 284 3.75 -7.27 -0.40
N SER A 285 4.65 -6.37 -0.03
CA SER A 285 5.94 -6.75 0.59
C SER A 285 5.78 -7.44 1.96
N THR A 286 4.61 -7.34 2.58
CA THR A 286 4.33 -8.00 3.85
C THR A 286 3.81 -9.44 3.70
N SER A 287 3.70 -9.98 2.47
CA SER A 287 3.48 -11.40 2.20
C SER A 287 4.57 -12.28 2.85
N GLN A 288 4.21 -13.48 3.28
CA GLN A 288 5.14 -14.37 4.02
C GLN A 288 6.23 -14.99 3.14
N ARG A 289 5.90 -15.23 1.85
CA ARG A 289 6.76 -15.98 0.92
C ARG A 289 7.33 -15.14 -0.22
N ILE A 290 7.12 -13.84 -0.20
CA ILE A 290 7.72 -12.89 -1.14
C ILE A 290 9.12 -12.51 -0.68
N LEU A 291 10.05 -12.38 -1.60
CA LEU A 291 11.38 -11.82 -1.33
C LEU A 291 11.31 -10.30 -1.49
N VAL A 292 11.72 -9.58 -0.49
CA VAL A 292 11.64 -8.12 -0.44
C VAL A 292 13.02 -7.51 -0.37
N ALA A 293 13.31 -6.62 -1.32
CA ALA A 293 14.54 -5.86 -1.37
C ALA A 293 14.32 -4.42 -0.89
N GLY A 294 15.08 -3.99 0.10
CA GLY A 294 15.28 -2.59 0.43
C GLY A 294 16.28 -1.96 -0.54
N PHE A 295 16.52 -0.66 -0.38
CA PHE A 295 17.49 0.00 -1.24
C PHE A 295 18.42 0.95 -0.47
N TYR A 296 19.64 1.06 -0.97
CA TYR A 296 20.70 1.85 -0.40
C TYR A 296 21.41 2.69 -1.47
N ASN A 297 22.12 3.71 -1.05
CA ASN A 297 22.93 4.53 -1.92
C ASN A 297 24.28 3.84 -2.11
N GLN A 298 24.58 3.45 -3.34
CA GLN A 298 25.84 2.75 -3.70
C GLN A 298 27.11 3.58 -3.42
N ASN A 299 27.01 4.91 -3.39
CA ASN A 299 28.19 5.77 -3.20
C ASN A 299 28.67 5.83 -1.75
N ASN A 300 27.77 5.62 -0.78
CA ASN A 300 28.09 5.75 0.64
C ASN A 300 27.57 4.58 1.49
N ASN A 301 26.98 3.57 0.87
CA ASN A 301 26.37 2.39 1.51
C ASN A 301 25.33 2.70 2.60
N ALA A 302 24.77 3.91 2.59
CA ALA A 302 23.72 4.31 3.50
C ALA A 302 22.35 3.89 2.98
N THR A 303 21.47 3.45 3.88
CA THR A 303 20.06 3.23 3.55
C THR A 303 19.42 4.52 3.07
N VAL A 304 18.74 4.48 1.94
CA VAL A 304 17.99 5.63 1.41
C VAL A 304 16.76 5.88 2.29
N GLY A 305 16.55 7.14 2.68
CA GLY A 305 15.44 7.49 3.59
C GLY A 305 14.06 7.08 3.10
N ALA A 306 13.84 7.09 1.78
CA ALA A 306 12.60 6.67 1.15
C ALA A 306 12.37 5.15 1.19
N SER A 307 13.42 4.31 1.36
CA SER A 307 13.24 2.86 1.47
C SER A 307 12.27 2.54 2.60
N GLY A 308 11.17 1.83 2.31
CA GLY A 308 10.24 1.36 3.32
C GLY A 308 10.97 0.50 4.35
N ARG A 309 10.57 0.63 5.62
CA ARG A 309 11.21 -0.05 6.75
C ARG A 309 10.23 -1.01 7.40
N GLY A 310 10.71 -2.20 7.74
CA GLY A 310 9.98 -3.18 8.56
C GLY A 310 10.05 -2.83 10.05
N ASN A 311 9.58 -3.69 10.96
CA ASN A 311 9.01 -5.00 10.66
C ASN A 311 7.61 -4.87 10.02
N THR A 312 7.03 -6.02 9.63
CA THR A 312 5.60 -6.10 9.35
C THR A 312 4.79 -5.85 10.62
N ARG A 313 3.50 -5.53 10.51
CA ARG A 313 2.64 -5.27 11.69
C ARG A 313 2.53 -6.49 12.62
N ASP A 314 2.60 -7.69 12.10
CA ASP A 314 2.66 -8.94 12.87
C ASP A 314 4.07 -9.32 13.36
N GLY A 315 5.06 -8.41 13.26
CA GLY A 315 6.39 -8.54 13.85
C GLY A 315 7.41 -9.33 13.03
N ARG A 316 7.11 -9.77 11.81
CA ARG A 316 8.08 -10.44 10.95
C ARG A 316 9.11 -9.45 10.41
N VAL A 317 10.36 -9.91 10.35
CA VAL A 317 11.46 -9.10 9.79
C VAL A 317 11.29 -8.96 8.27
N LYS A 318 11.25 -7.74 7.78
CA LYS A 318 11.30 -7.32 6.38
C LYS A 318 12.06 -5.97 6.30
N PRO A 319 12.74 -5.66 5.21
CA PRO A 319 13.00 -6.49 4.02
C PRO A 319 13.90 -7.70 4.29
N ASP A 320 14.01 -8.59 3.31
CA ASP A 320 14.86 -9.79 3.38
C ASP A 320 16.31 -9.47 3.01
N VAL A 321 16.52 -8.48 2.13
CA VAL A 321 17.83 -8.00 1.67
C VAL A 321 17.84 -6.50 1.47
#